data_a25aa1c3dbf2d6f4997f5ed1229f4a84
#
_entry.id   a25aa1c3dbf2d6f4997f5ed1229f4a84
#
_cell.length_a   1.000
_cell.length_b   1.000
_cell.length_c   1.000
_cell.angle_alpha   90.00
_cell.angle_beta   90.00
_cell.angle_gamma   90.00
#
_symmetry.space_group_name_H-M   'P 1'
#
loop_
_entity.id
_entity.type
_entity.pdbx_description
1 polymer ?
#
loop_
_entity_poly.entity_id
_entity_poly.type
_entity_poly.pdbx_seq_one_letter_code
_entity_poly.pdbx_strand_id
1 'polypeptide(L)'
;QDGIRPDEITVNLLADGKKVDSKTVTAKDGWTYEFTNLPKYQNGQLINYTVTENEVSDYSTTIDGTNITNSYTPGKTSVTVTKVWDDKNNQDGLRPGSIQVQLYADGKAVGAAIDLTENKDWTYTWSDLDQKASGKTIVYTVKELTAVEGYTTSIDDSEQGNVIITNSHTPEKVNTELPPKKPNNGGMKENTHSNKKDRFLPNTGEERKPLLTLIGILILGFVIFIVIKKKK
;
A
#
# COMPACT_ATOMS: atom_id res chain seq x y z
N GLN A 1 9.56 5.50 17.58
CA GLN A 1 9.22 5.56 16.16
C GLN A 1 8.46 6.85 15.84
N ASP A 2 7.31 7.11 16.49
CA ASP A 2 6.46 8.26 16.19
C ASP A 2 6.85 9.55 16.94
N GLY A 3 7.91 9.48 17.78
CA GLY A 3 8.47 10.63 18.48
C GLY A 3 7.57 11.24 19.55
N ILE A 4 6.58 10.48 20.05
CA ILE A 4 5.59 10.95 21.03
C ILE A 4 5.95 10.63 22.48
N ARG A 5 7.12 9.97 22.72
CA ARG A 5 7.55 9.71 24.10
C ARG A 5 7.69 11.03 24.86
N PRO A 6 7.01 11.19 26.01
CA PRO A 6 7.15 12.41 26.80
C PRO A 6 8.56 12.51 27.39
N ASP A 7 8.98 13.74 27.70
CA ASP A 7 10.27 13.99 28.34
C ASP A 7 10.27 13.56 29.81
N GLU A 8 9.10 13.53 30.44
CA GLU A 8 8.89 13.16 31.83
C GLU A 8 7.54 12.47 32.04
N ILE A 9 7.46 11.68 33.11
CA ILE A 9 6.22 11.10 33.66
C ILE A 9 6.11 11.46 35.13
N THR A 10 4.90 11.39 35.68
CA THR A 10 4.67 11.58 37.12
C THR A 10 4.19 10.28 37.74
N VAL A 11 4.96 9.74 38.67
CA VAL A 11 4.59 8.58 39.48
C VAL A 11 4.06 9.07 40.83
N ASN A 12 2.89 8.57 41.25
CA ASN A 12 2.27 8.89 42.51
C ASN A 12 2.44 7.71 43.48
N LEU A 13 2.76 8.00 44.75
CA LEU A 13 2.73 7.06 45.85
C LEU A 13 1.39 7.16 46.58
N LEU A 14 0.75 6.05 46.80
CA LEU A 14 -0.47 5.95 47.56
C LEU A 14 -0.22 5.12 48.83
N ALA A 15 -0.74 5.61 49.98
CA ALA A 15 -0.84 4.86 51.22
C ALA A 15 -2.33 4.54 51.47
N ASP A 16 -2.67 3.27 51.55
CA ASP A 16 -4.06 2.78 51.70
C ASP A 16 -5.03 3.46 50.68
N GLY A 17 -4.56 3.60 49.44
CA GLY A 17 -5.34 4.16 48.33
C GLY A 17 -5.38 5.70 48.29
N LYS A 18 -4.76 6.41 49.24
CA LYS A 18 -4.67 7.86 49.24
C LYS A 18 -3.29 8.31 48.74
N LYS A 19 -3.24 9.25 47.80
CA LYS A 19 -1.99 9.84 47.35
C LYS A 19 -1.30 10.58 48.48
N VAL A 20 -0.04 10.23 48.78
CA VAL A 20 0.77 10.79 49.86
C VAL A 20 2.03 11.48 49.34
N ASP A 21 2.53 11.12 48.14
CA ASP A 21 3.68 11.69 47.52
C ASP A 21 3.63 11.54 45.99
N SER A 22 4.51 12.21 45.28
CA SER A 22 4.71 12.04 43.83
C SER A 22 6.13 12.41 43.39
N LYS A 23 6.60 11.77 42.33
CA LYS A 23 7.90 12.09 41.70
C LYS A 23 7.74 12.23 40.21
N THR A 24 8.41 13.25 39.66
CA THR A 24 8.67 13.36 38.25
C THR A 24 9.88 12.50 37.88
N VAL A 25 9.76 11.70 36.82
CA VAL A 25 10.77 10.73 36.38
C VAL A 25 11.09 11.01 34.91
N THR A 26 12.35 11.03 34.57
CA THR A 26 12.86 11.40 33.24
C THR A 26 13.86 10.37 32.72
N ALA A 27 14.27 10.52 31.45
CA ALA A 27 15.35 9.74 30.86
C ALA A 27 16.68 9.91 31.60
N LYS A 28 16.92 11.08 32.24
CA LYS A 28 18.13 11.34 33.04
C LYS A 28 18.16 10.48 34.29
N ASP A 29 17.01 10.14 34.84
CA ASP A 29 16.86 9.26 36.01
C ASP A 29 16.87 7.77 35.59
N GLY A 30 17.12 7.47 34.31
CA GLY A 30 17.03 6.14 33.76
C GLY A 30 15.62 5.56 33.85
N TRP A 31 14.57 6.41 33.91
CA TRP A 31 13.17 6.05 34.12
C TRP A 31 12.97 5.24 35.42
N THR A 32 13.78 5.54 36.47
CA THR A 32 13.69 4.89 37.77
C THR A 32 13.24 5.88 38.84
N TYR A 33 12.58 5.37 39.87
CA TYR A 33 12.15 6.17 41.01
C TYR A 33 12.25 5.38 42.30
N GLU A 34 12.34 6.10 43.41
CA GLU A 34 12.38 5.53 44.76
C GLU A 34 11.65 6.46 45.70
N PHE A 35 10.82 5.90 46.59
CA PHE A 35 10.23 6.57 47.71
C PHE A 35 10.85 5.98 49.00
N THR A 36 11.47 6.84 49.83
CA THR A 36 12.20 6.43 51.02
C THR A 36 11.56 6.96 52.28
N ASN A 37 11.98 6.43 53.44
CA ASN A 37 11.52 6.84 54.79
C ASN A 37 10.00 6.68 54.99
N LEU A 38 9.40 5.67 54.36
CA LEU A 38 7.96 5.40 54.47
C LEU A 38 7.66 4.76 55.81
N PRO A 39 6.66 5.26 56.62
CA PRO A 39 6.19 4.60 57.82
C PRO A 39 5.62 3.22 57.54
N LYS A 40 5.99 2.21 58.29
CA LYS A 40 5.46 0.87 58.11
C LYS A 40 4.05 0.71 58.62
N TYR A 41 3.72 1.45 59.70
CA TYR A 41 2.43 1.34 60.41
C TYR A 41 1.82 2.74 60.63
N GLN A 42 0.49 2.78 60.61
CA GLN A 42 -0.32 3.91 61.04
C GLN A 42 -1.40 3.43 61.99
N ASN A 43 -1.53 3.98 63.19
CA ASN A 43 -2.48 3.58 64.21
C ASN A 43 -2.45 2.07 64.54
N GLY A 44 -1.24 1.48 64.52
CA GLY A 44 -1.04 0.05 64.75
C GLY A 44 -1.38 -0.89 63.55
N GLN A 45 -1.83 -0.35 62.43
CA GLN A 45 -2.13 -1.10 61.23
C GLN A 45 -1.01 -0.95 60.18
N LEU A 46 -0.72 -2.03 59.44
CA LEU A 46 0.25 -2.04 58.38
C LEU A 46 -0.29 -1.20 57.21
N ILE A 47 0.51 -0.26 56.73
CA ILE A 47 0.16 0.58 55.57
C ILE A 47 0.43 -0.19 54.26
N ASN A 48 -0.57 -0.21 53.39
CA ASN A 48 -0.43 -0.78 52.05
C ASN A 48 -0.01 0.34 51.08
N TYR A 49 1.24 0.28 50.62
CA TYR A 49 1.77 1.23 49.62
C TYR A 49 1.57 0.69 48.19
N THR A 50 1.04 1.53 47.32
CA THR A 50 0.89 1.27 45.89
C THR A 50 1.34 2.48 45.08
N VAL A 51 1.56 2.27 43.79
CA VAL A 51 1.91 3.35 42.89
C VAL A 51 0.87 3.48 41.77
N THR A 52 0.71 4.71 41.28
CA THR A 52 -0.02 5.03 40.04
C THR A 52 0.80 5.99 39.21
N GLU A 53 0.45 6.14 37.96
CA GLU A 53 1.03 7.14 37.05
C GLU A 53 -0.07 8.11 36.62
N ASN A 54 0.32 9.38 36.40
CA ASN A 54 -0.56 10.28 35.67
C ASN A 54 -0.71 9.80 34.23
N GLU A 55 -1.88 10.03 33.63
CA GLU A 55 -2.16 9.65 32.25
C GLU A 55 -1.08 10.19 31.29
N VAL A 56 -0.55 9.29 30.45
CA VAL A 56 0.38 9.62 29.38
C VAL A 56 -0.38 9.49 28.06
N SER A 57 -0.55 10.62 27.36
CA SER A 57 -1.31 10.67 26.11
C SER A 57 -0.79 9.65 25.11
N ASP A 58 -1.72 8.96 24.42
CA ASP A 58 -1.47 7.94 23.39
C ASP A 58 -0.79 6.66 23.89
N TYR A 59 -0.56 6.53 25.19
CA TYR A 59 -0.04 5.30 25.79
C TYR A 59 -1.09 4.58 26.64
N SER A 60 -1.01 3.26 26.66
CA SER A 60 -1.69 2.43 27.64
C SER A 60 -0.73 2.05 28.75
N THR A 61 -1.11 2.31 30.01
CA THR A 61 -0.28 2.05 31.17
C THR A 61 -0.70 0.74 31.85
N THR A 62 0.27 -0.11 32.18
CA THR A 62 0.09 -1.29 33.04
C THR A 62 1.02 -1.19 34.23
N ILE A 63 0.53 -1.59 35.43
CA ILE A 63 1.31 -1.55 36.67
C ILE A 63 1.34 -2.94 37.26
N ASP A 64 2.55 -3.46 37.50
CA ASP A 64 2.80 -4.73 38.20
C ASP A 64 3.70 -4.46 39.41
N GLY A 65 3.08 -4.48 40.61
CA GLY A 65 3.72 -4.04 41.85
C GLY A 65 4.13 -2.57 41.78
N THR A 66 5.44 -2.30 41.64
CA THR A 66 5.99 -0.96 41.46
C THR A 66 6.54 -0.74 40.03
N ASN A 67 6.41 -1.73 39.15
CA ASN A 67 6.85 -1.59 37.76
C ASN A 67 5.72 -0.97 36.93
N ILE A 68 6.02 0.10 36.23
CA ILE A 68 5.09 0.79 35.34
C ILE A 68 5.55 0.57 33.92
N THR A 69 4.66 0.11 33.05
CA THR A 69 4.92 -0.08 31.62
C THR A 69 3.95 0.76 30.80
N ASN A 70 4.47 1.66 29.98
CA ASN A 70 3.72 2.43 29.00
C ASN A 70 3.91 1.82 27.63
N SER A 71 2.82 1.41 26.98
CA SER A 71 2.81 0.78 25.67
C SER A 71 2.14 1.69 24.66
N TYR A 72 2.77 1.83 23.49
CA TYR A 72 2.27 2.58 22.35
C TYR A 72 2.34 1.72 21.09
N THR A 73 1.30 1.80 20.27
CA THR A 73 1.28 1.15 18.96
C THR A 73 1.47 2.21 17.86
N PRO A 74 2.59 2.18 17.12
CA PRO A 74 2.84 3.12 16.04
C PRO A 74 1.77 3.05 14.95
N GLY A 75 1.44 4.20 14.38
CA GLY A 75 0.50 4.31 13.27
C GLY A 75 1.04 3.65 12.00
N LYS A 76 0.15 3.00 11.27
CA LYS A 76 0.43 2.36 9.99
C LYS A 76 -0.38 2.99 8.87
N THR A 77 0.13 2.85 7.63
CA THR A 77 -0.51 3.33 6.40
C THR A 77 -0.31 2.33 5.27
N SER A 78 -0.89 2.63 4.12
CA SER A 78 -0.70 1.89 2.88
C SER A 78 -0.52 2.84 1.71
N VAL A 79 0.11 2.33 0.65
CA VAL A 79 0.24 3.03 -0.64
C VAL A 79 -0.21 2.07 -1.74
N THR A 80 -1.15 2.52 -2.55
CA THR A 80 -1.63 1.80 -3.73
C THR A 80 -1.11 2.49 -4.98
N VAL A 81 -0.58 1.71 -5.91
CA VAL A 81 -0.23 2.17 -7.25
C VAL A 81 -1.16 1.53 -8.27
N THR A 82 -1.66 2.33 -9.20
CA THR A 82 -2.45 1.88 -10.34
C THR A 82 -1.79 2.34 -11.63
N LYS A 83 -1.53 1.40 -12.53
CA LYS A 83 -1.04 1.70 -13.87
C LYS A 83 -2.20 1.88 -14.83
N VAL A 84 -2.20 2.99 -15.54
CA VAL A 84 -3.17 3.32 -16.58
C VAL A 84 -2.46 3.37 -17.94
N TRP A 85 -3.11 2.82 -18.97
CA TRP A 85 -2.65 2.86 -20.35
C TRP A 85 -3.62 3.73 -21.16
N ASP A 86 -3.11 4.85 -21.70
CA ASP A 86 -3.82 5.73 -22.64
C ASP A 86 -3.24 5.50 -24.04
N ASP A 87 -3.68 4.42 -24.70
CA ASP A 87 -3.09 3.92 -25.95
C ASP A 87 -4.14 3.33 -26.91
N LYS A 88 -5.40 3.77 -26.77
CA LYS A 88 -6.52 3.25 -27.57
C LYS A 88 -6.63 1.73 -27.55
N ASN A 89 -6.53 1.17 -26.34
CA ASN A 89 -6.62 -0.27 -26.10
C ASN A 89 -5.51 -1.08 -26.81
N ASN A 90 -4.26 -0.56 -26.72
CA ASN A 90 -3.08 -1.19 -27.31
C ASN A 90 -3.18 -1.36 -28.83
N GLN A 91 -3.73 -0.35 -29.51
CA GLN A 91 -3.99 -0.41 -30.96
C GLN A 91 -2.75 -0.79 -31.78
N ASP A 92 -1.56 -0.26 -31.41
CA ASP A 92 -0.31 -0.50 -32.14
C ASP A 92 0.50 -1.70 -31.59
N GLY A 93 -0.03 -2.40 -30.57
CA GLY A 93 0.59 -3.60 -30.02
C GLY A 93 1.88 -3.34 -29.23
N LEU A 94 2.14 -2.10 -28.79
CA LEU A 94 3.38 -1.70 -28.12
C LEU A 94 3.35 -1.88 -26.61
N ARG A 95 2.17 -2.10 -26.00
CA ARG A 95 2.03 -2.28 -24.56
C ARG A 95 2.76 -3.54 -24.11
N PRO A 96 3.71 -3.43 -23.14
CA PRO A 96 4.40 -4.60 -22.61
C PRO A 96 3.50 -5.43 -21.72
N GLY A 97 3.84 -6.70 -21.51
CA GLY A 97 3.11 -7.60 -20.59
C GLY A 97 3.31 -7.27 -19.11
N SER A 98 4.35 -6.49 -18.77
CA SER A 98 4.63 -6.04 -17.40
C SER A 98 5.45 -4.75 -17.40
N ILE A 99 5.33 -3.98 -16.30
CA ILE A 99 6.23 -2.88 -15.96
C ILE A 99 6.69 -3.05 -14.52
N GLN A 100 7.84 -2.46 -14.17
CA GLN A 100 8.33 -2.46 -12.80
C GLN A 100 8.11 -1.12 -12.12
N VAL A 101 7.64 -1.16 -10.88
CA VAL A 101 7.48 0.01 -10.02
C VAL A 101 8.24 -0.18 -8.71
N GLN A 102 8.75 0.92 -8.15
CA GLN A 102 9.49 0.94 -6.90
C GLN A 102 8.87 1.94 -5.92
N LEU A 103 8.63 1.49 -4.69
CA LEU A 103 8.23 2.35 -3.58
C LEU A 103 9.47 3.04 -2.99
N TYR A 104 9.31 4.31 -2.63
CA TYR A 104 10.30 5.11 -1.91
C TYR A 104 9.69 5.71 -0.65
N ALA A 105 10.45 5.74 0.44
CA ALA A 105 10.16 6.46 1.67
C ALA A 105 11.21 7.55 1.85
N ASP A 106 10.80 8.81 1.91
CA ASP A 106 11.69 9.98 2.01
C ASP A 106 12.82 9.94 0.96
N GLY A 107 12.48 9.52 -0.27
CA GLY A 107 13.40 9.42 -1.40
C GLY A 107 14.32 8.20 -1.42
N LYS A 108 14.22 7.29 -0.44
CA LYS A 108 14.98 6.04 -0.40
C LYS A 108 14.10 4.87 -0.80
N ALA A 109 14.62 3.98 -1.65
CA ALA A 109 13.89 2.78 -2.07
C ALA A 109 13.56 1.86 -0.87
N VAL A 110 12.32 1.35 -0.85
CA VAL A 110 11.80 0.43 0.17
C VAL A 110 11.42 -0.89 -0.47
N GLY A 111 12.00 -1.97 0.04
CA GLY A 111 11.74 -3.32 -0.49
C GLY A 111 12.27 -3.53 -1.91
N ALA A 112 11.79 -4.58 -2.55
CA ALA A 112 12.09 -4.89 -3.96
C ALA A 112 11.11 -4.17 -4.90
N ALA A 113 11.52 -3.95 -6.14
CA ALA A 113 10.63 -3.51 -7.20
C ALA A 113 9.53 -4.55 -7.45
N ILE A 114 8.34 -4.09 -7.84
CA ILE A 114 7.15 -4.90 -8.06
C ILE A 114 6.79 -4.88 -9.53
N ASP A 115 6.46 -6.06 -10.08
CA ASP A 115 5.92 -6.17 -11.44
C ASP A 115 4.40 -5.94 -11.42
N LEU A 116 3.95 -4.92 -12.16
CA LEU A 116 2.54 -4.71 -12.49
C LEU A 116 2.23 -5.39 -13.82
N THR A 117 1.15 -6.13 -13.87
CA THR A 117 0.75 -6.94 -15.03
C THR A 117 -0.77 -6.90 -15.19
N GLU A 118 -1.25 -7.25 -16.40
CA GLU A 118 -2.68 -7.27 -16.71
C GLU A 118 -3.46 -8.28 -15.83
N ASN A 119 -2.89 -9.45 -15.54
CA ASN A 119 -3.53 -10.46 -14.70
C ASN A 119 -3.63 -10.06 -13.22
N LYS A 120 -3.04 -8.93 -12.82
CA LYS A 120 -3.14 -8.28 -11.51
C LYS A 120 -3.83 -6.93 -11.62
N ASP A 121 -4.64 -6.71 -12.66
CA ASP A 121 -5.36 -5.45 -12.92
C ASP A 121 -4.46 -4.21 -12.91
N TRP A 122 -3.17 -4.38 -13.24
CA TRP A 122 -2.17 -3.30 -13.25
C TRP A 122 -2.10 -2.52 -11.93
N THR A 123 -2.36 -3.16 -10.78
CA THR A 123 -2.36 -2.50 -9.48
C THR A 123 -1.56 -3.29 -8.45
N TYR A 124 -1.07 -2.57 -7.42
CA TYR A 124 -0.42 -3.15 -6.26
C TYR A 124 -0.58 -2.25 -5.04
N THR A 125 -0.73 -2.84 -3.85
CA THR A 125 -0.80 -2.12 -2.58
C THR A 125 0.31 -2.59 -1.64
N TRP A 126 1.16 -1.66 -1.21
CA TRP A 126 2.03 -1.85 -0.05
C TRP A 126 1.23 -1.53 1.20
N SER A 127 1.11 -2.48 2.11
CA SER A 127 0.41 -2.34 3.39
C SER A 127 1.40 -2.38 4.55
N ASP A 128 0.90 -2.05 5.75
CA ASP A 128 1.67 -2.08 7.00
C ASP A 128 2.91 -1.17 7.00
N LEU A 129 2.87 -0.09 6.23
CA LEU A 129 3.92 0.91 6.16
C LEU A 129 3.87 1.81 7.40
N ASP A 130 5.02 2.23 7.91
CA ASP A 130 5.09 3.16 9.03
C ASP A 130 4.60 4.56 8.61
N GLN A 131 3.74 5.20 9.40
CA GLN A 131 3.31 6.58 9.13
C GLN A 131 4.40 7.59 9.43
N LYS A 132 5.24 7.32 10.44
CA LYS A 132 6.26 8.25 10.93
C LYS A 132 7.58 7.57 11.19
N ALA A 133 8.65 8.35 11.12
CA ALA A 133 9.98 7.99 11.59
C ALA A 133 10.55 9.16 12.41
N SER A 134 10.98 8.91 13.65
CA SER A 134 11.50 9.91 14.57
C SER A 134 10.58 11.15 14.71
N GLY A 135 9.29 10.91 14.80
CA GLY A 135 8.27 11.96 14.96
C GLY A 135 7.85 12.68 13.67
N LYS A 136 8.50 12.40 12.55
CA LYS A 136 8.19 13.03 11.25
C LYS A 136 7.37 12.08 10.38
N THR A 137 6.37 12.63 9.70
CA THR A 137 5.60 11.87 8.70
C THR A 137 6.51 11.45 7.56
N ILE A 138 6.43 10.16 7.19
CA ILE A 138 7.17 9.62 6.06
C ILE A 138 6.43 9.98 4.77
N VAL A 139 7.15 10.51 3.79
CA VAL A 139 6.63 10.79 2.45
C VAL A 139 6.90 9.59 1.56
N TYR A 140 5.83 8.88 1.20
CA TYR A 140 5.90 7.76 0.26
C TYR A 140 5.66 8.23 -1.16
N THR A 141 6.49 7.77 -2.10
CA THR A 141 6.35 8.01 -3.54
C THR A 141 6.58 6.71 -4.32
N VAL A 142 6.03 6.62 -5.52
CA VAL A 142 6.23 5.47 -6.42
C VAL A 142 6.83 5.95 -7.72
N LYS A 143 7.76 5.18 -8.27
CA LYS A 143 8.35 5.45 -9.59
C LYS A 143 8.22 4.22 -10.47
N GLU A 144 7.91 4.43 -11.73
CA GLU A 144 8.08 3.42 -12.78
C GLU A 144 9.57 3.31 -13.12
N LEU A 145 10.09 2.09 -13.12
CA LEU A 145 11.49 1.81 -13.46
C LEU A 145 11.66 1.40 -14.93
N THR A 146 10.58 0.91 -15.55
CA THR A 146 10.58 0.44 -16.93
C THR A 146 10.29 1.62 -17.86
N ALA A 147 11.27 2.04 -18.66
CA ALA A 147 11.00 2.94 -19.77
C ALA A 147 10.29 2.14 -20.87
N VAL A 148 9.07 2.52 -21.23
CA VAL A 148 8.29 1.87 -22.29
C VAL A 148 8.47 2.66 -23.59
N GLU A 149 9.08 2.03 -24.60
CA GLU A 149 9.34 2.67 -25.89
C GLU A 149 8.01 3.08 -26.56
N GLY A 150 7.98 4.29 -27.13
CA GLY A 150 6.78 4.83 -27.76
C GLY A 150 5.73 5.43 -26.81
N TYR A 151 5.98 5.41 -25.51
CA TYR A 151 5.08 6.01 -24.50
C TYR A 151 5.72 7.20 -23.78
N THR A 152 4.87 8.10 -23.34
CA THR A 152 5.20 9.14 -22.36
C THR A 152 4.56 8.78 -21.02
N THR A 153 5.32 8.90 -19.93
CA THR A 153 4.85 8.55 -18.58
C THR A 153 4.51 9.82 -17.79
N SER A 154 3.35 9.83 -17.13
CA SER A 154 2.98 10.81 -16.12
C SER A 154 2.61 10.12 -14.82
N ILE A 155 2.85 10.79 -13.70
CA ILE A 155 2.54 10.29 -12.35
C ILE A 155 1.65 11.31 -11.67
N ASP A 156 0.52 10.87 -11.15
CA ASP A 156 -0.37 11.62 -10.29
C ASP A 156 -0.33 11.00 -8.88
N ASP A 157 0.21 11.74 -7.93
CA ASP A 157 0.32 11.42 -6.51
C ASP A 157 -0.39 12.48 -5.62
N SER A 158 -1.31 13.25 -6.22
CA SER A 158 -2.05 14.32 -5.53
C SER A 158 -2.96 13.80 -4.42
N GLU A 159 -3.41 12.54 -4.51
CA GLU A 159 -4.18 11.87 -3.46
C GLU A 159 -3.27 11.00 -2.59
N GLN A 160 -3.18 11.34 -1.31
CA GLN A 160 -2.30 10.63 -0.37
C GLN A 160 -2.61 9.14 -0.31
N GLY A 161 -1.59 8.32 -0.53
CA GLY A 161 -1.72 6.85 -0.50
C GLY A 161 -2.24 6.24 -1.80
N ASN A 162 -2.63 7.03 -2.80
CA ASN A 162 -3.03 6.57 -4.13
C ASN A 162 -2.12 7.21 -5.18
N VAL A 163 -1.45 6.40 -5.96
CA VAL A 163 -0.55 6.84 -7.04
C VAL A 163 -1.04 6.28 -8.36
N ILE A 164 -1.29 7.14 -9.33
CA ILE A 164 -1.68 6.74 -10.68
C ILE A 164 -0.50 7.02 -11.62
N ILE A 165 -0.02 5.98 -12.30
CA ILE A 165 1.01 6.08 -13.32
C ILE A 165 0.35 5.86 -14.68
N THR A 166 0.32 6.89 -15.51
CA THR A 166 -0.27 6.83 -16.85
C THR A 166 0.82 6.80 -17.91
N ASN A 167 0.80 5.78 -18.75
CA ASN A 167 1.59 5.75 -19.98
C ASN A 167 0.68 6.04 -21.17
N SER A 168 0.99 7.13 -21.88
CA SER A 168 0.23 7.60 -23.04
C SER A 168 0.99 7.36 -24.33
N HIS A 169 0.32 6.76 -25.31
CA HIS A 169 0.79 6.56 -26.68
C HIS A 169 -0.28 7.01 -27.68
N THR A 170 0.11 7.83 -28.63
CA THR A 170 -0.80 8.22 -29.72
C THR A 170 -0.46 7.43 -30.96
N PRO A 171 -1.32 6.49 -31.39
CA PRO A 171 -1.10 5.72 -32.61
C PRO A 171 -0.93 6.62 -33.84
N GLU A 172 -0.02 6.24 -34.72
CA GLU A 172 0.16 6.94 -35.99
C GLU A 172 -1.09 6.84 -36.86
N LYS A 173 -1.49 7.95 -37.44
CA LYS A 173 -2.57 7.95 -38.45
C LYS A 173 -2.04 7.25 -39.68
N VAL A 174 -2.61 6.12 -40.04
CA VAL A 174 -2.38 5.52 -41.35
C VAL A 174 -2.91 6.50 -42.38
N ASN A 175 -2.01 7.18 -43.10
CA ASN A 175 -2.40 8.04 -44.22
C ASN A 175 -2.85 7.14 -45.38
N THR A 176 -4.15 6.81 -45.42
CA THR A 176 -4.77 6.08 -46.53
C THR A 176 -5.05 7.00 -47.68
N GLU A 177 -4.11 7.88 -48.06
CA GLU A 177 -4.14 8.48 -49.39
C GLU A 177 -3.76 7.38 -50.40
N LEU A 178 -4.78 6.81 -51.02
CA LEU A 178 -4.58 6.03 -52.24
C LEU A 178 -3.74 6.82 -53.22
N PRO A 179 -2.67 6.22 -53.77
CA PRO A 179 -1.89 6.93 -54.82
C PRO A 179 -2.84 7.38 -55.93
N PRO A 180 -2.67 8.59 -56.49
CA PRO A 180 -3.57 9.11 -57.51
C PRO A 180 -3.62 8.14 -58.68
N LYS A 181 -4.84 7.71 -59.05
CA LYS A 181 -5.07 6.88 -60.23
C LYS A 181 -4.48 7.60 -61.42
N LYS A 182 -3.43 7.04 -62.08
CA LYS A 182 -2.94 7.49 -63.37
C LYS A 182 -4.11 7.54 -64.34
N PRO A 183 -4.29 8.60 -65.15
CA PRO A 183 -5.30 8.65 -66.18
C PRO A 183 -5.03 7.54 -67.20
N ASN A 184 -5.99 6.63 -67.35
CA ASN A 184 -5.91 5.61 -68.38
C ASN A 184 -6.28 6.23 -69.72
N ASN A 185 -5.25 6.46 -70.54
CA ASN A 185 -5.45 6.94 -71.91
C ASN A 185 -5.68 5.75 -72.82
N GLY A 186 -6.78 5.79 -73.52
CA GLY A 186 -7.53 4.82 -74.28
C GLY A 186 -6.80 3.80 -75.10
N GLY A 187 -7.55 2.76 -75.41
CA GLY A 187 -7.24 1.74 -76.41
C GLY A 187 -8.20 0.59 -76.31
N MET A 188 -9.36 0.72 -77.00
CA MET A 188 -10.22 -0.41 -77.32
C MET A 188 -9.43 -1.53 -78.02
N LYS A 189 -9.60 -2.75 -77.51
CA LYS A 189 -9.78 -3.94 -78.39
C LYS A 189 -10.50 -5.06 -77.59
N GLU A 190 -11.67 -5.39 -78.11
CA GLU A 190 -12.49 -6.54 -77.84
C GLU A 190 -11.72 -7.84 -78.12
N ASN A 191 -11.80 -8.85 -77.21
CA ASN A 191 -12.02 -10.23 -77.65
C ASN A 191 -12.32 -11.15 -76.47
N THR A 192 -13.50 -11.63 -76.48
CA THR A 192 -14.12 -12.95 -76.20
C THR A 192 -13.35 -14.06 -75.46
N HIS A 193 -14.14 -14.70 -74.58
CA HIS A 193 -14.12 -16.08 -74.06
C HIS A 193 -13.16 -16.44 -72.94
N SER A 194 -13.63 -16.69 -71.75
CA SER A 194 -13.84 -18.06 -71.25
C SER A 194 -14.34 -18.09 -69.78
N ASN A 195 -15.37 -18.86 -69.57
CA ASN A 195 -15.93 -19.27 -68.27
C ASN A 195 -14.88 -19.84 -67.31
N LYS A 196 -14.79 -19.32 -66.11
CA LYS A 196 -14.49 -20.15 -64.93
C LYS A 196 -15.31 -19.67 -63.73
N LYS A 197 -16.13 -20.57 -63.25
CA LYS A 197 -16.92 -20.49 -62.04
C LYS A 197 -15.98 -20.43 -60.84
N ASP A 198 -15.88 -19.29 -60.20
CA ASP A 198 -15.33 -19.25 -58.84
C ASP A 198 -16.46 -19.43 -57.86
N ARG A 199 -16.38 -20.56 -57.13
CA ARG A 199 -17.28 -20.91 -56.04
C ARG A 199 -17.04 -19.97 -54.89
N PHE A 200 -18.05 -19.19 -54.54
CA PHE A 200 -18.13 -18.54 -53.26
C PHE A 200 -18.35 -19.60 -52.18
N LEU A 201 -17.43 -19.70 -51.23
CA LEU A 201 -17.65 -20.44 -50.00
C LEU A 201 -18.44 -19.53 -49.03
N PRO A 202 -19.49 -20.02 -48.38
CA PRO A 202 -20.24 -19.23 -47.42
C PRO A 202 -19.43 -19.09 -46.14
N ASN A 203 -19.35 -17.83 -45.69
CA ASN A 203 -18.78 -17.46 -44.41
C ASN A 203 -19.77 -17.85 -43.30
N THR A 204 -19.54 -18.99 -42.65
CA THR A 204 -20.29 -19.38 -41.47
C THR A 204 -19.71 -18.65 -40.26
N GLY A 205 -20.34 -17.52 -39.91
CA GLY A 205 -20.11 -16.88 -38.63
C GLY A 205 -20.62 -17.75 -37.48
N GLU A 206 -19.73 -18.40 -36.76
CA GLU A 206 -20.06 -18.94 -35.45
C GLU A 206 -19.88 -17.81 -34.39
N GLU A 207 -21.02 -17.29 -33.95
CA GLU A 207 -21.09 -16.49 -32.72
C GLU A 207 -20.81 -17.40 -31.52
N ARG A 208 -19.61 -17.28 -30.94
CA ARG A 208 -19.35 -17.90 -29.64
C ARG A 208 -19.91 -16.98 -28.54
N LYS A 209 -21.03 -17.42 -27.95
CA LYS A 209 -21.58 -16.86 -26.72
C LYS A 209 -20.57 -17.08 -25.58
N PRO A 210 -20.22 -16.05 -24.76
CA PRO A 210 -19.40 -16.29 -23.58
C PRO A 210 -20.22 -17.08 -22.54
N LEU A 211 -19.66 -18.22 -22.15
CA LEU A 211 -20.19 -19.04 -21.05
C LEU A 211 -19.83 -18.32 -19.73
N LEU A 212 -20.83 -17.81 -19.05
CA LEU A 212 -20.68 -17.22 -17.73
C LEU A 212 -20.39 -18.34 -16.73
N THR A 213 -19.13 -18.52 -16.36
CA THR A 213 -18.75 -19.42 -15.26
C THR A 213 -18.72 -18.63 -13.97
N LEU A 214 -19.74 -18.84 -13.14
CA LEU A 214 -19.80 -18.31 -11.77
C LEU A 214 -18.80 -19.10 -10.93
N ILE A 215 -17.64 -18.51 -10.61
CA ILE A 215 -16.69 -19.09 -9.66
C ILE A 215 -17.04 -18.53 -8.29
N GLY A 216 -17.62 -19.38 -7.44
CA GLY A 216 -17.84 -19.07 -6.04
C GLY A 216 -16.51 -19.03 -5.29
N ILE A 217 -16.19 -17.89 -4.68
CA ILE A 217 -15.02 -17.73 -3.81
C ILE A 217 -15.34 -18.37 -2.46
N LEU A 218 -14.69 -19.50 -2.18
CA LEU A 218 -14.69 -20.11 -0.86
C LEU A 218 -13.67 -19.37 0.01
N ILE A 219 -14.15 -18.51 0.92
CA ILE A 219 -13.31 -17.84 1.92
C ILE A 219 -13.00 -18.87 3.01
N LEU A 220 -11.82 -19.48 2.94
CA LEU A 220 -11.25 -20.26 4.04
C LEU A 220 -10.63 -19.30 5.07
N GLY A 221 -11.37 -19.02 6.13
CA GLY A 221 -10.85 -18.31 7.29
C GLY A 221 -9.80 -19.15 8.00
N PHE A 222 -8.55 -18.75 7.99
CA PHE A 222 -7.51 -19.32 8.84
C PHE A 222 -7.66 -18.76 10.25
N VAL A 223 -8.19 -19.58 11.17
CA VAL A 223 -8.15 -19.31 12.61
C VAL A 223 -6.80 -19.79 13.14
N ILE A 224 -5.92 -18.84 13.48
CA ILE A 224 -4.65 -19.17 14.15
C ILE A 224 -4.93 -19.37 15.62
N PHE A 225 -4.91 -20.63 16.10
CA PHE A 225 -4.89 -20.95 17.52
C PHE A 225 -3.47 -20.76 18.08
N ILE A 226 -3.27 -19.70 18.88
CA ILE A 226 -2.06 -19.54 19.69
C ILE A 226 -2.23 -20.38 20.96
N VAL A 227 -1.54 -21.51 21.03
CA VAL A 227 -1.47 -22.33 22.25
C VAL A 227 -0.39 -21.75 23.17
N ILE A 228 -0.81 -21.08 24.23
CA ILE A 228 0.09 -20.66 25.31
C ILE A 228 0.38 -21.86 26.20
N LYS A 229 1.58 -22.43 26.09
CA LYS A 229 2.06 -23.46 27.04
C LYS A 229 2.50 -22.79 28.34
N LYS A 230 1.71 -22.93 29.41
CA LYS A 230 2.15 -22.64 30.77
C LYS A 230 3.21 -23.66 31.19
N LYS A 231 4.46 -23.23 31.44
CA LYS A 231 5.47 -24.05 32.11
C LYS A 231 5.14 -24.06 33.62
N LYS A 232 5.09 -25.29 34.18
CA LYS A 232 5.05 -25.55 35.63
C LYS A 232 6.37 -25.15 36.29
#